data_610e5fa45da3a56838284b676dc7d6f9
#
_entry.id   610e5fa45da3a56838284b676dc7d6f9
#
_cell.length_a   1.000
_cell.length_b   1.000
_cell.length_c   1.000
_cell.angle_alpha   90.00
_cell.angle_beta   90.00
_cell.angle_gamma   90.00
#
_symmetry.space_group_name_H-M   'P 1'
#
loop_
_entity.id
_entity.type
_entity.pdbx_description
1 polymer ?
#
loop_
_entity_poly.entity_id
_entity_poly.type
_entity_poly.pdbx_seq_one_letter_code
_entity_poly.pdbx_strand_id
1 'polypeptide(L)'
;MNPSARPEAPAGLVRTLPAALALLMAVFAASALSAQEPPDAPPLEWGPVSINLEEVPYPHPVSHVEFELYGEKVRMAFMDVPPSGGGTGGTVVLLHGGNYWAASWESVIDRLVAAGFRVVAMDQIGYGRSSKPIIPYSVDMHAGNIARVLDHLGIERAAIVGHSYGGMKASRFALLYPERTTHVGLVNAIGLADNRAGRGWRPSEPAAERSYQAARNTIRGHVAKWDDRYLEYVRIHYGWGLSGDWPRLAMVRALNGDQMGYSPVVHDWPQIQAPALVIGGELDGPNFPELARNAAAAFPNGHLVLLPGLGHNPHWEDPERLTQELVAFLRR
;
A
#
# COMPACT_ATOMS: atom_id res chain seq x y z
N MET A 1 93.44 -8.52 -7.05
CA MET A 1 93.73 -7.66 -8.21
C MET A 1 92.46 -7.54 -9.02
N ASN A 2 92.05 -6.32 -9.19
CA ASN A 2 90.97 -5.82 -10.04
C ASN A 2 91.20 -6.11 -11.53
N PRO A 3 90.32 -5.83 -12.53
CA PRO A 3 88.92 -5.36 -12.47
C PRO A 3 87.94 -5.99 -13.54
N SER A 4 86.69 -5.73 -13.31
CA SER A 4 85.61 -5.24 -14.18
C SER A 4 85.54 -5.62 -15.68
N ALA A 5 84.40 -6.11 -16.09
CA ALA A 5 83.70 -5.70 -17.31
C ALA A 5 82.22 -6.04 -17.19
N ARG A 6 81.37 -5.05 -17.28
CA ARG A 6 79.88 -5.21 -17.50
C ARG A 6 79.63 -5.29 -19.02
N PRO A 7 78.71 -6.10 -19.49
CA PRO A 7 78.16 -5.94 -20.83
C PRO A 7 76.88 -5.08 -20.80
N GLU A 8 76.75 -4.21 -21.79
CA GLU A 8 75.64 -3.32 -22.08
C GLU A 8 74.38 -4.11 -22.48
N ALA A 9 73.21 -3.59 -22.05
CA ALA A 9 71.89 -4.09 -22.43
C ALA A 9 71.39 -3.42 -23.72
N PRO A 10 70.70 -4.14 -24.63
CA PRO A 10 70.13 -3.55 -25.84
C PRO A 10 68.85 -2.76 -25.56
N ALA A 11 68.69 -1.63 -26.27
CA ALA A 11 67.57 -0.72 -26.23
C ALA A 11 66.22 -1.40 -26.49
N GLY A 12 65.30 -1.30 -25.54
CA GLY A 12 63.94 -1.81 -25.66
C GLY A 12 63.04 -0.90 -26.53
N LEU A 13 62.37 -1.52 -27.46
CA LEU A 13 61.32 -0.95 -28.28
C LEU A 13 60.14 -0.50 -27.40
N VAL A 14 59.89 0.79 -27.33
CA VAL A 14 58.67 1.34 -26.78
C VAL A 14 57.52 1.04 -27.78
N ARG A 15 56.69 0.06 -27.50
CA ARG A 15 55.40 -0.13 -28.20
C ARG A 15 54.39 0.81 -27.63
N THR A 16 54.05 1.85 -28.37
CA THR A 16 52.87 2.71 -28.14
C THR A 16 51.61 1.89 -28.42
N LEU A 17 50.81 1.66 -27.37
CA LEU A 17 49.46 1.11 -27.50
C LEU A 17 48.56 2.20 -28.15
N PRO A 18 47.70 1.86 -29.09
CA PRO A 18 46.86 2.85 -29.77
C PRO A 18 45.79 3.41 -28.84
N ALA A 19 45.61 4.73 -28.91
CA ALA A 19 44.65 5.52 -28.12
C ALA A 19 43.18 5.13 -28.27
N ALA A 20 42.88 4.11 -29.07
CA ALA A 20 41.51 3.59 -29.28
C ALA A 20 40.97 2.70 -28.14
N LEU A 21 41.84 2.19 -27.25
CA LEU A 21 41.39 1.33 -26.15
C LEU A 21 41.01 2.11 -24.89
N ALA A 22 41.44 3.37 -24.77
CA ALA A 22 41.10 4.23 -23.64
C ALA A 22 39.71 4.89 -23.78
N LEU A 23 39.18 4.99 -25.00
CA LEU A 23 37.85 5.58 -25.24
C LEU A 23 36.68 4.58 -25.04
N LEU A 24 36.95 3.27 -25.11
CA LEU A 24 35.91 2.25 -24.87
C LEU A 24 35.67 1.97 -23.37
N MET A 25 36.62 2.29 -22.50
CA MET A 25 36.46 2.11 -21.04
C MET A 25 35.81 3.32 -20.36
N ALA A 26 35.75 4.48 -21.02
CA ALA A 26 35.08 5.69 -20.50
C ALA A 26 33.55 5.68 -20.75
N VAL A 27 33.03 4.83 -21.64
CA VAL A 27 31.60 4.75 -21.95
C VAL A 27 30.86 3.76 -21.05
N PHE A 28 31.56 2.84 -20.37
CA PHE A 28 30.95 1.88 -19.43
C PHE A 28 30.92 2.35 -17.96
N ALA A 29 31.49 3.53 -17.65
CA ALA A 29 31.53 4.07 -16.27
C ALA A 29 30.44 5.13 -15.96
N ALA A 30 29.49 5.37 -16.88
CA ALA A 30 28.49 6.43 -16.72
C ALA A 30 27.03 5.92 -16.66
N SER A 31 26.83 4.71 -16.12
CA SER A 31 25.50 4.22 -15.75
C SER A 31 25.53 3.65 -14.34
N ALA A 32 26.09 4.40 -13.40
CA ALA A 32 25.58 4.37 -12.05
C ALA A 32 24.17 4.96 -12.16
N LEU A 33 23.13 4.13 -12.26
CA LEU A 33 21.76 4.58 -11.96
C LEU A 33 21.82 5.17 -10.56
N SER A 34 21.91 6.50 -10.46
CA SER A 34 21.61 7.18 -9.21
C SER A 34 20.20 6.72 -8.87
N ALA A 35 20.02 6.15 -7.69
CA ALA A 35 18.69 5.80 -7.21
C ALA A 35 17.85 7.09 -7.34
N GLN A 36 16.83 7.03 -8.17
CA GLN A 36 15.92 8.16 -8.37
C GLN A 36 15.28 8.47 -7.02
N GLU A 37 15.35 9.72 -6.59
CA GLU A 37 14.76 10.17 -5.32
C GLU A 37 13.74 11.27 -5.63
N PRO A 38 12.67 11.39 -4.82
CA PRO A 38 11.71 12.49 -5.01
C PRO A 38 12.39 13.85 -4.83
N PRO A 39 11.91 14.91 -5.51
CA PRO A 39 12.44 16.26 -5.39
C PRO A 39 12.55 16.73 -3.93
N ASP A 40 13.52 17.60 -3.62
CA ASP A 40 13.70 18.14 -2.26
C ASP A 40 12.70 19.26 -1.91
N ALA A 41 12.07 19.88 -2.92
CA ALA A 41 11.05 20.90 -2.76
C ALA A 41 9.86 20.64 -3.69
N PRO A 42 8.64 21.08 -3.31
CA PRO A 42 7.47 20.92 -4.15
C PRO A 42 7.58 21.82 -5.40
N PRO A 43 7.10 21.37 -6.56
CA PRO A 43 6.84 22.23 -7.72
C PRO A 43 5.98 23.43 -7.36
N LEU A 44 6.28 24.60 -7.95
CA LEU A 44 5.61 25.87 -7.62
C LEU A 44 4.11 25.87 -7.94
N GLU A 45 3.68 25.04 -8.90
CA GLU A 45 2.29 24.89 -9.30
C GLU A 45 1.45 24.02 -8.36
N TRP A 46 2.07 23.35 -7.39
CA TRP A 46 1.33 22.52 -6.45
C TRP A 46 0.58 23.38 -5.43
N GLY A 47 -0.73 23.26 -5.46
CA GLY A 47 -1.66 23.97 -4.59
C GLY A 47 -2.45 23.05 -3.65
N PRO A 48 -3.44 23.61 -2.93
CA PRO A 48 -4.32 22.83 -2.06
C PRO A 48 -5.08 21.76 -2.85
N VAL A 49 -5.33 20.63 -2.17
CA VAL A 49 -6.14 19.52 -2.65
C VAL A 49 -7.31 19.34 -1.70
N SER A 50 -8.52 19.16 -2.24
CA SER A 50 -9.72 18.88 -1.45
C SER A 50 -9.52 17.65 -0.58
N ILE A 51 -9.92 17.71 0.68
CA ILE A 51 -9.87 16.53 1.56
C ILE A 51 -10.78 15.41 1.07
N ASN A 52 -11.73 15.70 0.17
CA ASN A 52 -12.62 14.73 -0.47
C ASN A 52 -12.13 14.28 -1.84
N LEU A 53 -10.92 14.69 -2.29
CA LEU A 53 -10.32 14.30 -3.57
C LEU A 53 -11.23 14.58 -4.78
N GLU A 54 -11.96 15.68 -4.77
CA GLU A 54 -12.93 16.04 -5.83
C GLU A 54 -12.25 16.23 -7.18
N GLU A 55 -11.06 16.82 -7.18
CA GLU A 55 -10.22 17.09 -8.36
C GLU A 55 -9.29 15.90 -8.74
N VAL A 56 -9.19 14.89 -7.90
CA VAL A 56 -8.33 13.73 -8.16
C VAL A 56 -9.10 12.69 -8.98
N PRO A 57 -8.64 12.31 -10.16
CA PRO A 57 -9.33 11.32 -10.97
C PRO A 57 -9.33 9.93 -10.31
N TYR A 58 -10.43 9.21 -10.48
CA TYR A 58 -10.55 7.80 -10.15
C TYR A 58 -10.59 6.97 -11.43
N PRO A 59 -10.00 5.77 -11.46
CA PRO A 59 -9.89 4.98 -12.70
C PRO A 59 -11.24 4.44 -13.19
N HIS A 60 -12.22 4.31 -12.30
CA HIS A 60 -13.56 3.81 -12.61
C HIS A 60 -14.63 4.72 -12.00
N PRO A 61 -15.89 4.64 -12.47
CA PRO A 61 -17.00 5.40 -11.91
C PRO A 61 -17.15 5.18 -10.41
N VAL A 62 -17.34 6.27 -9.66
CA VAL A 62 -17.53 6.24 -8.22
C VAL A 62 -19.01 6.37 -7.90
N SER A 63 -19.53 5.42 -7.14
CA SER A 63 -20.86 5.43 -6.54
C SER A 63 -20.79 5.66 -5.05
N HIS A 64 -21.93 5.96 -4.43
CA HIS A 64 -22.04 6.19 -2.99
C HIS A 64 -23.21 5.43 -2.39
N VAL A 65 -23.04 4.95 -1.17
CA VAL A 65 -24.13 4.53 -0.29
C VAL A 65 -24.22 5.50 0.88
N GLU A 66 -25.45 5.94 1.18
CA GLU A 66 -25.72 6.85 2.30
C GLU A 66 -26.33 6.08 3.47
N PHE A 67 -25.91 6.41 4.68
CA PHE A 67 -26.43 5.84 5.92
C PHE A 67 -26.15 6.76 7.11
N GLU A 68 -26.69 6.41 8.25
CA GLU A 68 -26.42 7.08 9.52
C GLU A 68 -25.36 6.31 10.32
N LEU A 69 -24.39 7.02 10.88
CA LEU A 69 -23.31 6.48 11.70
C LEU A 69 -23.09 7.40 12.92
N TYR A 70 -23.38 6.88 14.11
CA TYR A 70 -23.32 7.64 15.38
C TYR A 70 -24.11 8.98 15.34
N GLY A 71 -25.28 8.98 14.68
CA GLY A 71 -26.11 10.19 14.54
C GLY A 71 -25.71 11.14 13.42
N GLU A 72 -24.59 10.85 12.72
CA GLU A 72 -24.12 11.63 11.57
C GLU A 72 -24.58 10.99 10.25
N LYS A 73 -25.13 11.80 9.35
CA LYS A 73 -25.39 11.36 7.97
C LYS A 73 -24.09 11.28 7.20
N VAL A 74 -23.76 10.11 6.75
CA VAL A 74 -22.51 9.84 6.02
C VAL A 74 -22.79 9.19 4.68
N ARG A 75 -21.87 9.39 3.73
CA ARG A 75 -21.82 8.64 2.48
C ARG A 75 -20.49 7.89 2.38
N MET A 76 -20.53 6.67 1.90
CA MET A 76 -19.35 5.86 1.62
C MET A 76 -19.20 5.66 0.13
N ALA A 77 -18.03 6.07 -0.42
CA ALA A 77 -17.70 5.98 -1.83
C ALA A 77 -17.10 4.62 -2.18
N PHE A 78 -17.39 4.13 -3.35
CA PHE A 78 -16.82 2.89 -3.89
C PHE A 78 -16.83 2.88 -5.43
N MET A 79 -15.90 2.12 -6.00
CA MET A 79 -15.91 1.73 -7.41
C MET A 79 -16.39 0.27 -7.47
N ASP A 80 -17.40 -0.02 -8.28
CA ASP A 80 -17.92 -1.37 -8.54
C ASP A 80 -17.67 -1.71 -10.01
N VAL A 81 -16.72 -2.58 -10.25
CA VAL A 81 -16.21 -2.89 -11.58
C VAL A 81 -16.56 -4.34 -11.93
N PRO A 82 -17.46 -4.55 -12.91
CA PRO A 82 -17.85 -5.89 -13.32
C PRO A 82 -16.70 -6.64 -13.98
N PRO A 83 -16.71 -7.98 -13.97
CA PRO A 83 -15.69 -8.78 -14.61
C PRO A 83 -15.73 -8.61 -16.13
N SER A 84 -14.56 -8.66 -16.78
CA SER A 84 -14.46 -8.69 -18.23
C SER A 84 -14.98 -10.02 -18.80
N GLY A 85 -15.68 -9.97 -19.95
CA GLY A 85 -16.06 -11.19 -20.70
C GLY A 85 -17.04 -12.11 -19.97
N GLY A 86 -17.83 -11.60 -18.99
CA GLY A 86 -18.82 -12.41 -18.28
C GLY A 86 -18.19 -13.42 -17.29
N GLY A 87 -17.00 -13.13 -16.79
CA GLY A 87 -16.29 -13.99 -15.83
C GLY A 87 -17.11 -14.30 -14.57
N THR A 88 -16.89 -15.48 -14.00
CA THR A 88 -17.59 -16.00 -12.80
C THR A 88 -16.65 -16.20 -11.61
N GLY A 89 -15.55 -15.46 -11.55
CA GLY A 89 -14.51 -15.58 -10.52
C GLY A 89 -14.95 -15.14 -9.11
N GLY A 90 -16.20 -14.67 -8.96
CA GLY A 90 -16.70 -14.15 -7.70
C GLY A 90 -16.36 -12.65 -7.50
N THR A 91 -16.63 -12.15 -6.29
CA THR A 91 -16.39 -10.74 -5.95
C THR A 91 -15.17 -10.59 -5.05
N VAL A 92 -14.34 -9.60 -5.35
CA VAL A 92 -13.19 -9.19 -4.54
C VAL A 92 -13.41 -7.77 -4.04
N VAL A 93 -13.38 -7.58 -2.73
CA VAL A 93 -13.37 -6.27 -2.08
C VAL A 93 -11.94 -5.86 -1.84
N LEU A 94 -11.56 -4.65 -2.25
CA LEU A 94 -10.26 -4.07 -2.03
C LEU A 94 -10.33 -2.92 -1.01
N LEU A 95 -9.56 -3.04 0.06
CA LEU A 95 -9.50 -2.09 1.17
C LEU A 95 -8.11 -1.44 1.21
N HIS A 96 -8.08 -0.11 1.06
CA HIS A 96 -6.84 0.67 1.04
C HIS A 96 -6.20 0.83 2.42
N GLY A 97 -4.91 1.20 2.46
CA GLY A 97 -4.15 1.54 3.66
C GLY A 97 -4.50 2.90 4.25
N GLY A 98 -4.00 3.17 5.46
CA GLY A 98 -4.31 4.40 6.23
C GLY A 98 -3.82 5.72 5.62
N ASN A 99 -2.98 5.67 4.60
CA ASN A 99 -2.50 6.85 3.88
C ASN A 99 -3.12 7.01 2.48
N TYR A 100 -4.02 6.10 2.08
CA TYR A 100 -4.46 5.97 0.70
C TYR A 100 -5.99 6.00 0.57
N TRP A 101 -6.47 5.74 -0.63
CA TRP A 101 -7.88 5.67 -1.02
C TRP A 101 -8.06 4.59 -2.09
N ALA A 102 -9.31 4.33 -2.49
CA ALA A 102 -9.65 3.22 -3.38
C ALA A 102 -8.91 3.23 -4.72
N ALA A 103 -8.67 4.43 -5.29
CA ALA A 103 -7.95 4.53 -6.56
C ALA A 103 -6.48 4.08 -6.49
N SER A 104 -5.90 3.96 -5.29
CA SER A 104 -4.54 3.42 -5.15
C SER A 104 -4.41 1.96 -5.61
N TRP A 105 -5.53 1.28 -5.80
CA TRP A 105 -5.61 -0.09 -6.30
C TRP A 105 -5.77 -0.19 -7.83
N GLU A 106 -5.77 0.93 -8.58
CA GLU A 106 -6.07 1.00 -10.03
C GLU A 106 -5.51 -0.19 -10.82
N SER A 107 -4.20 -0.38 -10.79
CA SER A 107 -3.53 -1.42 -11.57
C SER A 107 -3.93 -2.85 -11.16
N VAL A 108 -4.32 -3.07 -9.90
CA VAL A 108 -4.79 -4.38 -9.42
C VAL A 108 -6.26 -4.59 -9.79
N ILE A 109 -7.09 -3.53 -9.74
CA ILE A 109 -8.49 -3.59 -10.16
C ILE A 109 -8.58 -4.11 -11.59
N ASP A 110 -7.88 -3.46 -12.53
CA ASP A 110 -7.93 -3.81 -13.96
C ASP A 110 -7.50 -5.26 -14.22
N ARG A 111 -6.47 -5.72 -13.51
CA ARG A 111 -5.96 -7.08 -13.66
C ARG A 111 -6.89 -8.13 -13.08
N LEU A 112 -7.53 -7.87 -11.94
CA LEU A 112 -8.52 -8.77 -11.34
C LEU A 112 -9.78 -8.85 -12.23
N VAL A 113 -10.22 -7.71 -12.78
CA VAL A 113 -11.35 -7.64 -13.71
C VAL A 113 -11.03 -8.44 -14.98
N ALA A 114 -9.82 -8.29 -15.53
CA ALA A 114 -9.36 -9.09 -16.67
C ALA A 114 -9.26 -10.59 -16.36
N ALA A 115 -8.99 -10.94 -15.08
CA ALA A 115 -8.95 -12.33 -14.63
C ALA A 115 -10.36 -12.93 -14.34
N GLY A 116 -11.44 -12.14 -14.54
CA GLY A 116 -12.84 -12.57 -14.45
C GLY A 116 -13.48 -12.33 -13.08
N PHE A 117 -12.92 -11.52 -12.21
CA PHE A 117 -13.51 -11.16 -10.92
C PHE A 117 -14.29 -9.84 -11.02
N ARG A 118 -15.44 -9.75 -10.29
CA ARG A 118 -16.03 -8.45 -9.95
C ARG A 118 -15.19 -7.82 -8.85
N VAL A 119 -14.85 -6.53 -8.99
CA VAL A 119 -14.03 -5.82 -8.00
C VAL A 119 -14.80 -4.66 -7.38
N VAL A 120 -14.88 -4.62 -6.05
CA VAL A 120 -15.43 -3.49 -5.30
C VAL A 120 -14.31 -2.85 -4.49
N ALA A 121 -13.81 -1.70 -4.94
CA ALA A 121 -12.80 -0.94 -4.23
C ALA A 121 -13.47 0.23 -3.47
N MET A 122 -13.27 0.28 -2.15
CA MET A 122 -14.00 1.20 -1.26
C MET A 122 -13.10 2.27 -0.67
N ASP A 123 -13.56 3.51 -0.66
CA ASP A 123 -13.03 4.52 0.25
C ASP A 123 -13.65 4.32 1.63
N GLN A 124 -12.85 3.95 2.60
CA GLN A 124 -13.31 3.79 3.98
C GLN A 124 -13.80 5.13 4.53
N ILE A 125 -14.80 5.13 5.45
CA ILE A 125 -15.20 6.36 6.16
C ILE A 125 -13.97 7.01 6.80
N GLY A 126 -13.80 8.30 6.57
CA GLY A 126 -12.59 9.06 6.94
C GLY A 126 -11.56 9.22 5.82
N TYR A 127 -11.75 8.59 4.66
CA TYR A 127 -10.78 8.57 3.55
C TYR A 127 -11.41 8.88 2.19
N GLY A 128 -10.57 9.21 1.23
CA GLY A 128 -10.94 9.34 -0.19
C GLY A 128 -12.15 10.26 -0.40
N ARG A 129 -13.11 9.82 -1.18
CA ARG A 129 -14.37 10.52 -1.46
C ARG A 129 -15.50 10.22 -0.46
N SER A 130 -15.23 9.39 0.55
CA SER A 130 -16.16 9.12 1.66
C SER A 130 -16.19 10.26 2.66
N SER A 131 -17.28 10.35 3.43
CA SER A 131 -17.44 11.32 4.52
C SER A 131 -16.35 11.21 5.57
N LYS A 132 -16.03 12.34 6.18
CA LYS A 132 -15.00 12.50 7.22
C LYS A 132 -15.60 13.06 8.51
N PRO A 133 -16.54 12.31 9.15
CA PRO A 133 -17.14 12.74 10.40
C PRO A 133 -16.10 12.67 11.53
N ILE A 134 -16.25 13.54 12.54
CA ILE A 134 -15.49 13.43 13.79
C ILE A 134 -16.29 12.56 14.75
N ILE A 135 -16.03 11.27 14.73
CA ILE A 135 -16.74 10.22 15.47
C ILE A 135 -15.74 9.24 16.12
N PRO A 136 -16.19 8.36 17.02
CA PRO A 136 -15.36 7.23 17.46
C PRO A 136 -15.12 6.26 16.30
N TYR A 137 -13.90 6.19 15.82
CA TYR A 137 -13.49 5.19 14.83
C TYR A 137 -13.17 3.87 15.52
N SER A 138 -13.48 2.74 14.86
CA SER A 138 -13.03 1.41 15.28
C SER A 138 -12.87 0.50 14.07
N VAL A 139 -12.07 -0.57 14.23
CA VAL A 139 -11.94 -1.59 13.18
C VAL A 139 -13.26 -2.31 12.96
N ASP A 140 -14.06 -2.50 14.02
CA ASP A 140 -15.40 -3.09 13.96
C ASP A 140 -16.38 -2.21 13.17
N MET A 141 -16.36 -0.90 13.42
CA MET A 141 -17.15 0.07 12.66
C MET A 141 -16.81 0.01 11.17
N HIS A 142 -15.53 -0.07 10.82
CA HIS A 142 -15.12 -0.23 9.43
C HIS A 142 -15.60 -1.56 8.82
N ALA A 143 -15.51 -2.66 9.56
CA ALA A 143 -16.04 -3.96 9.12
C ALA A 143 -17.56 -3.91 8.87
N GLY A 144 -18.32 -3.29 9.78
CA GLY A 144 -19.76 -3.06 9.60
C GLY A 144 -20.08 -2.20 8.36
N ASN A 145 -19.26 -1.20 8.06
CA ASN A 145 -19.47 -0.35 6.88
C ASN A 145 -19.15 -1.12 5.57
N ILE A 146 -18.20 -2.04 5.58
CA ILE A 146 -17.98 -2.94 4.43
C ILE A 146 -19.24 -3.78 4.20
N ALA A 147 -19.83 -4.37 5.25
CA ALA A 147 -21.06 -5.14 5.13
C ALA A 147 -22.21 -4.31 4.53
N ARG A 148 -22.36 -3.02 4.92
CA ARG A 148 -23.39 -2.11 4.37
C ARG A 148 -23.23 -1.89 2.85
N VAL A 149 -21.99 -1.74 2.36
CA VAL A 149 -21.73 -1.61 0.92
C VAL A 149 -22.08 -2.92 0.20
N LEU A 150 -21.70 -4.07 0.75
CA LEU A 150 -22.08 -5.38 0.17
C LEU A 150 -23.59 -5.57 0.13
N ASP A 151 -24.32 -5.17 1.19
CA ASP A 151 -25.78 -5.23 1.23
C ASP A 151 -26.42 -4.34 0.16
N HIS A 152 -25.92 -3.10 0.02
CA HIS A 152 -26.38 -2.17 -1.01
C HIS A 152 -26.19 -2.72 -2.44
N LEU A 153 -25.12 -3.48 -2.67
CA LEU A 153 -24.79 -4.09 -3.96
C LEU A 153 -25.41 -5.48 -4.17
N GLY A 154 -26.16 -6.01 -3.17
CA GLY A 154 -26.73 -7.36 -3.21
C GLY A 154 -25.65 -8.45 -3.26
N ILE A 155 -24.47 -8.21 -2.68
CA ILE A 155 -23.36 -9.16 -2.65
C ILE A 155 -23.43 -9.96 -1.35
N GLU A 156 -23.78 -11.25 -1.47
CA GLU A 156 -23.88 -12.13 -0.31
C GLU A 156 -22.51 -12.49 0.26
N ARG A 157 -21.55 -12.81 -0.60
CA ARG A 157 -20.20 -13.26 -0.19
C ARG A 157 -19.12 -12.65 -1.09
N ALA A 158 -17.96 -12.36 -0.50
CA ALA A 158 -16.80 -11.82 -1.23
C ALA A 158 -15.47 -12.26 -0.61
N ALA A 159 -14.43 -12.23 -1.41
CA ALA A 159 -13.05 -12.21 -0.91
C ALA A 159 -12.74 -10.79 -0.41
N ILE A 160 -12.15 -10.68 0.77
CA ILE A 160 -11.79 -9.38 1.38
C ILE A 160 -10.27 -9.23 1.39
N VAL A 161 -9.76 -8.33 0.57
CA VAL A 161 -8.32 -8.08 0.43
C VAL A 161 -7.99 -6.69 0.93
N GLY A 162 -7.12 -6.58 1.91
CA GLY A 162 -6.76 -5.32 2.54
C GLY A 162 -5.26 -5.06 2.54
N HIS A 163 -4.87 -3.83 2.15
CA HIS A 163 -3.51 -3.34 2.22
C HIS A 163 -3.29 -2.58 3.52
N SER A 164 -2.16 -2.82 4.21
CA SER A 164 -1.76 -2.06 5.40
C SER A 164 -2.87 -2.05 6.47
N TYR A 165 -3.41 -0.90 6.86
CA TYR A 165 -4.56 -0.78 7.76
C TYR A 165 -5.84 -1.45 7.21
N GLY A 166 -5.98 -1.54 5.89
CA GLY A 166 -7.04 -2.32 5.25
C GLY A 166 -6.99 -3.81 5.60
N GLY A 167 -5.80 -4.37 5.86
CA GLY A 167 -5.62 -5.74 6.31
C GLY A 167 -6.21 -6.01 7.70
N MET A 168 -6.09 -5.06 8.63
CA MET A 168 -6.77 -5.16 9.94
C MET A 168 -8.29 -5.19 9.77
N LYS A 169 -8.82 -4.35 8.87
CA LYS A 169 -10.26 -4.30 8.56
C LYS A 169 -10.75 -5.58 7.88
N ALA A 170 -9.94 -6.15 6.98
CA ALA A 170 -10.22 -7.44 6.33
C ALA A 170 -10.27 -8.59 7.34
N SER A 171 -9.31 -8.66 8.27
CA SER A 171 -9.30 -9.63 9.36
C SER A 171 -10.55 -9.52 10.23
N ARG A 172 -10.88 -8.30 10.67
CA ARG A 172 -12.05 -8.07 11.51
C ARG A 172 -13.37 -8.35 10.79
N PHE A 173 -13.47 -8.04 9.49
CA PHE A 173 -14.62 -8.40 8.69
C PHE A 173 -14.81 -9.94 8.65
N ALA A 174 -13.73 -10.67 8.38
CA ALA A 174 -13.79 -12.13 8.31
C ALA A 174 -14.15 -12.79 9.65
N LEU A 175 -13.75 -12.19 10.77
CA LEU A 175 -14.16 -12.63 12.11
C LEU A 175 -15.66 -12.39 12.35
N LEU A 176 -16.14 -11.17 12.05
CA LEU A 176 -17.52 -10.76 12.37
C LEU A 176 -18.55 -11.29 11.36
N TYR A 177 -18.14 -11.56 10.12
CA TYR A 177 -19.01 -11.99 9.01
C TYR A 177 -18.44 -13.23 8.30
N PRO A 178 -18.22 -14.36 9.01
CA PRO A 178 -17.58 -15.54 8.44
C PRO A 178 -18.34 -16.11 7.25
N GLU A 179 -19.69 -16.16 7.29
CA GLU A 179 -20.50 -16.65 6.16
C GLU A 179 -20.41 -15.75 4.92
N ARG A 180 -20.03 -14.50 5.07
CA ARG A 180 -19.90 -13.52 3.98
C ARG A 180 -18.50 -13.45 3.40
N THR A 181 -17.55 -14.17 4.01
CA THR A 181 -16.15 -14.18 3.62
C THR A 181 -15.80 -15.46 2.87
N THR A 182 -15.36 -15.33 1.62
CA THR A 182 -14.85 -16.48 0.86
C THR A 182 -13.34 -16.67 1.08
N HIS A 183 -12.57 -15.57 1.09
CA HIS A 183 -11.11 -15.55 1.28
C HIS A 183 -10.71 -14.27 2.00
N VAL A 184 -9.57 -14.29 2.68
CA VAL A 184 -8.94 -13.09 3.29
C VAL A 184 -7.57 -12.87 2.69
N GLY A 185 -7.30 -11.66 2.20
CA GLY A 185 -5.98 -11.25 1.71
C GLY A 185 -5.39 -10.14 2.56
N LEU A 186 -4.22 -10.34 3.13
CA LEU A 186 -3.46 -9.37 3.92
C LEU A 186 -2.23 -8.93 3.12
N VAL A 187 -2.34 -7.79 2.45
CA VAL A 187 -1.26 -7.23 1.61
C VAL A 187 -0.46 -6.23 2.42
N ASN A 188 0.78 -6.52 2.77
CA ASN A 188 1.62 -5.70 3.66
C ASN A 188 0.81 -5.13 4.82
N ALA A 189 0.00 -5.97 5.46
CA ALA A 189 -0.89 -5.56 6.54
C ALA A 189 -0.08 -5.06 7.75
N ILE A 190 -0.62 -4.06 8.44
CA ILE A 190 -0.17 -3.68 9.78
C ILE A 190 -0.95 -4.47 10.85
N GLY A 191 -0.57 -4.29 12.11
CA GLY A 191 -1.21 -5.02 13.21
C GLY A 191 -0.82 -6.50 13.26
N LEU A 192 0.34 -6.86 12.68
CA LEU A 192 0.87 -8.24 12.67
C LEU A 192 1.45 -8.67 14.03
N ALA A 193 1.45 -7.79 15.02
CA ALA A 193 1.82 -8.08 16.41
C ALA A 193 0.95 -7.28 17.37
N ASP A 194 0.72 -7.80 18.57
CA ASP A 194 0.10 -7.05 19.65
C ASP A 194 1.15 -6.26 20.43
N ASN A 195 1.25 -4.98 20.15
CA ASN A 195 2.23 -4.08 20.74
C ASN A 195 1.67 -3.28 21.94
N ARG A 196 0.47 -3.60 22.44
CA ARG A 196 -0.18 -2.84 23.52
C ARG A 196 0.58 -2.89 24.83
N ALA A 197 1.20 -4.03 25.16
CA ALA A 197 1.90 -4.23 26.44
C ALA A 197 3.10 -3.27 26.64
N GLY A 198 3.74 -2.82 25.56
CA GLY A 198 4.85 -1.85 25.61
C GLY A 198 4.42 -0.40 25.36
N ARG A 199 3.14 -0.15 25.15
CA ARG A 199 2.61 1.13 24.71
C ARG A 199 1.62 1.67 25.74
N GLY A 200 2.05 2.61 26.60
CA GLY A 200 1.10 3.37 27.42
C GLY A 200 0.01 4.00 26.51
N TRP A 201 -1.23 4.03 26.95
CA TRP A 201 -2.29 4.70 26.19
C TRP A 201 -1.97 6.20 26.08
N ARG A 202 -1.90 6.66 24.86
CA ARG A 202 -1.81 8.08 24.50
C ARG A 202 -2.67 8.28 23.25
N PRO A 203 -3.67 9.17 23.29
CA PRO A 203 -4.41 9.50 22.09
C PRO A 203 -3.47 10.10 21.04
N SER A 204 -3.73 9.80 19.77
CA SER A 204 -3.03 10.46 18.69
C SER A 204 -3.44 11.92 18.63
N GLU A 205 -2.48 12.83 18.59
CA GLU A 205 -2.74 14.25 18.42
C GLU A 205 -2.88 14.57 16.92
N PRO A 206 -3.87 15.40 16.55
CA PRO A 206 -3.97 15.88 15.18
C PRO A 206 -2.72 16.68 14.81
N ALA A 207 -2.13 16.36 13.66
CA ALA A 207 -0.99 17.12 13.17
C ALA A 207 -1.41 18.55 12.83
N ALA A 208 -0.71 19.54 13.41
CA ALA A 208 -1.01 20.97 13.17
C ALA A 208 -0.86 21.33 11.67
N GLU A 209 0.12 20.74 11.02
CA GLU A 209 0.42 20.94 9.59
C GLU A 209 0.87 19.64 8.92
N ARG A 210 0.82 19.61 7.59
CA ARG A 210 1.42 18.55 6.79
C ARG A 210 2.35 19.17 5.77
N SER A 211 3.63 19.21 6.10
CA SER A 211 4.66 19.77 5.23
C SER A 211 4.93 18.87 4.02
N TYR A 212 5.52 19.46 2.97
CA TYR A 212 6.03 18.71 1.82
C TYR A 212 6.99 17.59 2.25
N GLN A 213 7.92 17.89 3.15
CA GLN A 213 8.89 16.89 3.63
C GLN A 213 8.19 15.71 4.33
N ALA A 214 7.14 15.96 5.12
CA ALA A 214 6.35 14.90 5.74
C ALA A 214 5.61 14.06 4.70
N ALA A 215 5.03 14.67 3.67
CA ALA A 215 4.37 13.99 2.58
C ALA A 215 5.36 13.13 1.78
N ARG A 216 6.48 13.72 1.38
CA ARG A 216 7.59 13.07 0.66
C ARG A 216 8.11 11.85 1.43
N ASN A 217 8.45 12.03 2.70
CA ASN A 217 8.98 10.95 3.53
C ASN A 217 7.99 9.80 3.72
N THR A 218 6.70 10.11 3.85
CA THR A 218 5.65 9.08 3.94
C THR A 218 5.65 8.20 2.70
N ILE A 219 5.61 8.80 1.51
CA ILE A 219 5.51 8.02 0.26
C ILE A 219 6.83 7.33 -0.06
N ARG A 220 7.98 8.02 0.11
CA ARG A 220 9.31 7.43 -0.11
C ARG A 220 9.57 6.23 0.79
N GLY A 221 9.14 6.30 2.05
CA GLY A 221 9.29 5.22 3.04
C GLY A 221 8.43 3.99 2.75
N HIS A 222 7.45 4.09 1.86
CA HIS A 222 6.52 2.99 1.53
C HIS A 222 6.90 2.23 0.25
N VAL A 223 7.98 2.59 -0.42
CA VAL A 223 8.45 1.91 -1.63
C VAL A 223 9.92 1.51 -1.51
N ALA A 224 10.28 0.34 -2.01
CA ALA A 224 11.65 -0.12 -2.00
C ALA A 224 12.53 0.74 -2.92
N LYS A 225 12.01 1.05 -4.10
CA LYS A 225 12.65 1.89 -5.10
C LYS A 225 11.72 3.03 -5.50
N TRP A 226 12.28 4.27 -5.56
CA TRP A 226 11.51 5.42 -6.04
C TRP A 226 11.23 5.34 -7.54
N ASP A 227 10.04 5.82 -7.92
CA ASP A 227 9.59 6.03 -9.29
C ASP A 227 8.74 7.31 -9.31
N ASP A 228 8.89 8.15 -10.33
CA ASP A 228 8.22 9.46 -10.41
C ASP A 228 6.70 9.36 -10.51
N ARG A 229 6.15 8.21 -10.90
CA ARG A 229 4.71 7.94 -10.81
C ARG A 229 4.14 8.07 -9.39
N TYR A 230 4.98 8.02 -8.36
CA TYR A 230 4.56 8.21 -6.96
C TYR A 230 4.48 9.68 -6.54
N LEU A 231 4.96 10.61 -7.37
CA LEU A 231 4.90 12.06 -7.09
C LEU A 231 3.46 12.55 -6.91
N GLU A 232 2.51 11.96 -7.61
CA GLU A 232 1.10 12.34 -7.47
C GLU A 232 0.58 12.10 -6.03
N TYR A 233 1.00 11.02 -5.39
CA TYR A 233 0.65 10.78 -3.99
C TYR A 233 1.32 11.77 -3.04
N VAL A 234 2.57 12.19 -3.33
CA VAL A 234 3.23 13.26 -2.57
C VAL A 234 2.48 14.57 -2.75
N ARG A 235 2.10 14.92 -3.99
CA ARG A 235 1.32 16.12 -4.32
C ARG A 235 0.02 16.17 -3.52
N ILE A 236 -0.74 15.08 -3.54
CA ILE A 236 -2.03 14.99 -2.84
C ILE A 236 -1.84 15.12 -1.34
N HIS A 237 -0.90 14.41 -0.76
CA HIS A 237 -0.62 14.48 0.67
C HIS A 237 -0.17 15.88 1.12
N TYR A 238 0.67 16.54 0.33
CA TYR A 238 1.09 17.92 0.58
C TYR A 238 -0.07 18.90 0.40
N GLY A 239 -0.83 18.73 -0.68
CA GLY A 239 -1.98 19.56 -1.00
C GLY A 239 -3.09 19.52 0.07
N TRP A 240 -3.28 18.38 0.75
CA TRP A 240 -4.16 18.33 1.94
C TRP A 240 -3.68 19.27 3.04
N GLY A 241 -2.36 19.35 3.27
CA GLY A 241 -1.79 20.27 4.27
C GLY A 241 -1.98 21.75 3.92
N LEU A 242 -2.16 22.06 2.64
CA LEU A 242 -2.45 23.41 2.14
C LEU A 242 -3.95 23.74 2.15
N SER A 243 -4.81 22.74 2.33
CA SER A 243 -6.27 22.92 2.38
C SER A 243 -6.73 23.58 3.68
N GLY A 244 -7.69 24.49 3.60
CA GLY A 244 -8.35 25.05 4.78
C GLY A 244 -9.07 24.01 5.64
N ASP A 245 -9.38 22.82 5.08
CA ASP A 245 -10.01 21.69 5.77
C ASP A 245 -9.00 20.73 6.41
N TRP A 246 -7.70 21.03 6.35
CA TRP A 246 -6.67 20.20 6.97
C TRP A 246 -6.93 19.90 8.44
N PRO A 247 -7.35 20.85 9.31
CA PRO A 247 -7.60 20.54 10.72
C PRO A 247 -8.64 19.43 10.93
N ARG A 248 -9.69 19.40 10.09
CA ARG A 248 -10.69 18.32 10.12
C ARG A 248 -10.09 16.98 9.69
N LEU A 249 -9.37 16.96 8.58
CA LEU A 249 -8.72 15.74 8.10
C LEU A 249 -7.68 15.24 9.10
N ALA A 250 -6.89 16.12 9.68
CA ALA A 250 -5.89 15.78 10.70
C ALA A 250 -6.53 15.11 11.92
N MET A 251 -7.67 15.63 12.41
CA MET A 251 -8.42 15.01 13.50
C MET A 251 -8.92 13.60 13.13
N VAL A 252 -9.53 13.46 11.96
CA VAL A 252 -10.01 12.15 11.47
C VAL A 252 -8.87 11.16 11.32
N ARG A 253 -7.71 11.59 10.84
CA ARG A 253 -6.51 10.75 10.72
C ARG A 253 -5.96 10.33 12.09
N ALA A 254 -5.98 11.23 13.08
CA ALA A 254 -5.56 10.92 14.46
C ALA A 254 -6.48 9.85 15.07
N LEU A 255 -7.80 10.03 14.99
CA LEU A 255 -8.78 9.08 15.50
C LEU A 255 -8.67 7.69 14.86
N ASN A 256 -8.40 7.62 13.54
CA ASN A 256 -8.09 6.35 12.87
C ASN A 256 -6.74 5.78 13.28
N GLY A 257 -5.74 6.64 13.48
CA GLY A 257 -4.39 6.26 13.93
C GLY A 257 -4.38 5.54 15.27
N ASP A 258 -5.24 5.98 16.21
CA ASP A 258 -5.42 5.32 17.50
C ASP A 258 -5.80 3.84 17.32
N GLN A 259 -6.68 3.54 16.38
CA GLN A 259 -7.14 2.17 16.14
C GLN A 259 -6.03 1.25 15.58
N MET A 260 -5.11 1.80 14.79
CA MET A 260 -3.95 1.04 14.29
C MET A 260 -3.05 0.53 15.43
N GLY A 261 -2.98 1.28 16.55
CA GLY A 261 -2.16 0.95 17.71
C GLY A 261 -2.86 0.16 18.80
N TYR A 262 -4.19 0.34 18.97
CA TYR A 262 -4.93 -0.18 20.13
C TYR A 262 -5.96 -1.26 19.81
N SER A 263 -6.19 -1.59 18.54
CA SER A 263 -7.14 -2.61 18.09
C SER A 263 -6.42 -3.79 17.40
N PRO A 264 -5.60 -4.59 18.11
CA PRO A 264 -4.89 -5.71 17.50
C PRO A 264 -5.85 -6.74 16.95
N VAL A 265 -5.52 -7.28 15.76
CA VAL A 265 -6.31 -8.33 15.07
C VAL A 265 -5.62 -9.70 15.11
N VAL A 266 -4.44 -9.79 15.73
CA VAL A 266 -3.69 -11.06 15.82
C VAL A 266 -4.46 -12.13 16.58
N HIS A 267 -5.34 -11.74 17.49
CA HIS A 267 -6.16 -12.65 18.28
C HIS A 267 -7.43 -13.13 17.53
N ASP A 268 -7.74 -12.50 16.40
CA ASP A 268 -8.87 -12.86 15.54
C ASP A 268 -8.54 -14.07 14.66
N TRP A 269 -7.30 -14.15 14.18
CA TRP A 269 -6.87 -15.07 13.13
C TRP A 269 -7.11 -16.56 13.43
N PRO A 270 -6.88 -17.08 14.65
CA PRO A 270 -7.17 -18.49 14.95
C PRO A 270 -8.65 -18.87 14.79
N GLN A 271 -9.56 -17.88 14.79
CA GLN A 271 -11.00 -18.08 14.67
C GLN A 271 -11.49 -17.93 13.22
N ILE A 272 -10.69 -17.41 12.31
CA ILE A 272 -11.06 -17.17 10.91
C ILE A 272 -10.83 -18.45 10.11
N GLN A 273 -11.92 -19.11 9.71
CA GLN A 273 -11.87 -20.37 8.97
C GLN A 273 -11.70 -20.21 7.45
N ALA A 274 -12.02 -19.01 6.92
CA ALA A 274 -11.81 -18.73 5.50
C ALA A 274 -10.32 -18.87 5.13
N PRO A 275 -9.99 -19.39 3.94
CA PRO A 275 -8.62 -19.36 3.43
C PRO A 275 -8.02 -17.96 3.54
N ALA A 276 -6.82 -17.85 4.07
CA ALA A 276 -6.14 -16.58 4.29
C ALA A 276 -4.79 -16.53 3.58
N LEU A 277 -4.52 -15.43 2.88
CA LEU A 277 -3.24 -15.14 2.26
C LEU A 277 -2.57 -13.97 2.99
N VAL A 278 -1.39 -14.20 3.54
CA VAL A 278 -0.50 -13.12 4.00
C VAL A 278 0.55 -12.92 2.92
N ILE A 279 0.54 -11.77 2.27
CA ILE A 279 1.41 -11.47 1.14
C ILE A 279 2.02 -10.08 1.29
N GLY A 280 3.28 -9.91 0.95
CA GLY A 280 3.88 -8.58 0.97
C GLY A 280 5.34 -8.53 0.58
N GLY A 281 5.82 -7.29 0.33
CA GLY A 281 7.20 -7.01 0.00
C GLY A 281 8.15 -7.26 1.18
N GLU A 282 9.22 -7.98 0.94
CA GLU A 282 10.20 -8.33 1.98
C GLU A 282 10.90 -7.11 2.59
N LEU A 283 10.95 -5.99 1.85
CA LEU A 283 11.61 -4.77 2.27
C LEU A 283 10.69 -3.79 3.03
N ASP A 284 9.50 -4.24 3.45
CA ASP A 284 8.56 -3.45 4.30
C ASP A 284 9.02 -3.35 5.77
N GLY A 285 10.30 -3.28 5.96
CA GLY A 285 10.94 -3.22 7.26
C GLY A 285 11.59 -4.54 7.69
N PRO A 286 12.57 -4.48 8.60
CA PRO A 286 13.44 -5.60 8.92
C PRO A 286 12.71 -6.80 9.54
N ASN A 287 11.60 -6.56 10.22
CA ASN A 287 10.84 -7.61 10.93
C ASN A 287 9.63 -8.12 10.13
N PHE A 288 9.29 -7.50 9.00
CA PHE A 288 8.08 -7.86 8.25
C PHE A 288 8.05 -9.33 7.83
N PRO A 289 9.13 -9.93 7.27
CA PRO A 289 9.10 -11.34 6.86
C PRO A 289 8.80 -12.32 8.01
N GLU A 290 9.30 -12.04 9.22
CA GLU A 290 9.02 -12.87 10.40
C GLU A 290 7.57 -12.68 10.86
N LEU A 291 7.13 -11.44 10.99
CA LEU A 291 5.75 -11.11 11.38
C LEU A 291 4.74 -11.70 10.40
N ALA A 292 5.01 -11.65 9.10
CA ALA A 292 4.16 -12.24 8.07
C ALA A 292 4.08 -13.77 8.17
N ARG A 293 5.21 -14.47 8.47
CA ARG A 293 5.20 -15.92 8.72
C ARG A 293 4.35 -16.27 9.93
N ASN A 294 4.52 -15.53 11.02
CA ASN A 294 3.76 -15.74 12.26
C ASN A 294 2.28 -15.50 12.03
N ALA A 295 1.92 -14.46 11.28
CA ALA A 295 0.55 -14.18 10.91
C ALA A 295 -0.07 -15.31 10.08
N ALA A 296 0.62 -15.75 9.03
CA ALA A 296 0.13 -16.86 8.19
C ALA A 296 -0.04 -18.16 9.00
N ALA A 297 0.88 -18.46 9.91
CA ALA A 297 0.80 -19.63 10.77
C ALA A 297 -0.35 -19.58 11.81
N ALA A 298 -0.82 -18.37 12.15
CA ALA A 298 -1.91 -18.19 13.12
C ALA A 298 -3.31 -18.45 12.51
N PHE A 299 -3.48 -18.37 11.19
CA PHE A 299 -4.71 -18.75 10.52
C PHE A 299 -4.81 -20.27 10.38
N PRO A 300 -5.96 -20.91 10.62
CA PRO A 300 -6.15 -22.35 10.36
C PRO A 300 -5.86 -22.76 8.91
N ASN A 301 -6.17 -21.89 7.96
CA ASN A 301 -5.97 -22.10 6.52
C ASN A 301 -5.09 -20.97 5.93
N GLY A 302 -3.97 -20.66 6.59
CA GLY A 302 -3.07 -19.57 6.22
C GLY A 302 -2.04 -19.95 5.15
N HIS A 303 -1.79 -19.04 4.23
CA HIS A 303 -0.76 -19.11 3.19
C HIS A 303 0.14 -17.89 3.26
N LEU A 304 1.43 -18.06 3.01
CA LEU A 304 2.40 -16.97 2.97
C LEU A 304 3.00 -16.81 1.58
N VAL A 305 3.07 -15.58 1.11
CA VAL A 305 3.87 -15.20 -0.07
C VAL A 305 4.71 -13.98 0.26
N LEU A 306 6.02 -14.11 0.23
CA LEU A 306 6.93 -12.96 0.32
C LEU A 306 7.35 -12.55 -1.09
N LEU A 307 7.33 -11.24 -1.35
CA LEU A 307 7.67 -10.64 -2.64
C LEU A 307 9.06 -9.99 -2.54
N PRO A 308 10.13 -10.69 -2.99
CA PRO A 308 11.48 -10.17 -2.92
C PRO A 308 11.64 -8.86 -3.66
N GLY A 309 12.37 -7.91 -3.04
CA GLY A 309 12.72 -6.62 -3.65
C GLY A 309 11.61 -5.56 -3.60
N LEU A 310 10.43 -5.87 -3.05
CA LEU A 310 9.32 -4.92 -2.93
C LEU A 310 9.20 -4.39 -1.50
N GLY A 311 8.68 -3.16 -1.36
CA GLY A 311 8.42 -2.48 -0.10
C GLY A 311 6.97 -2.63 0.37
N HIS A 312 6.47 -1.59 1.04
CA HIS A 312 5.13 -1.55 1.65
C HIS A 312 3.99 -1.53 0.63
N ASN A 313 4.24 -1.04 -0.60
CA ASN A 313 3.21 -0.86 -1.62
C ASN A 313 3.41 -1.78 -2.85
N PRO A 314 3.36 -3.12 -2.72
CA PRO A 314 3.56 -4.01 -3.86
C PRO A 314 2.51 -3.81 -4.97
N HIS A 315 1.32 -3.29 -4.66
CA HIS A 315 0.28 -2.94 -5.61
C HIS A 315 0.66 -1.74 -6.52
N TRP A 316 1.73 -1.00 -6.17
CA TRP A 316 2.31 0.05 -6.99
C TRP A 316 3.62 -0.40 -7.65
N GLU A 317 4.46 -1.10 -6.86
CA GLU A 317 5.81 -1.46 -7.26
C GLU A 317 5.84 -2.59 -8.30
N ASP A 318 5.02 -3.62 -8.09
CA ASP A 318 4.84 -4.75 -9.02
C ASP A 318 3.39 -5.28 -8.95
N PRO A 319 2.42 -4.53 -9.52
CA PRO A 319 1.02 -4.91 -9.49
C PRO A 319 0.72 -6.20 -10.27
N GLU A 320 1.53 -6.53 -11.26
CA GLU A 320 1.39 -7.75 -12.04
C GLU A 320 1.66 -8.97 -11.17
N ARG A 321 2.81 -9.02 -10.52
CA ARG A 321 3.20 -10.11 -9.63
C ARG A 321 2.24 -10.26 -8.45
N LEU A 322 1.88 -9.15 -7.80
CA LEU A 322 0.89 -9.17 -6.72
C LEU A 322 -0.43 -9.78 -7.20
N THR A 323 -0.93 -9.35 -8.36
CA THR A 323 -2.22 -9.84 -8.87
C THR A 323 -2.15 -11.30 -9.30
N GLN A 324 -1.04 -11.77 -9.87
CA GLN A 324 -0.85 -13.20 -10.19
C GLN A 324 -1.00 -14.06 -8.94
N GLU A 325 -0.36 -13.70 -7.84
CA GLU A 325 -0.47 -14.41 -6.56
C GLU A 325 -1.89 -14.34 -5.96
N LEU A 326 -2.51 -13.16 -6.01
CA LEU A 326 -3.92 -13.01 -5.57
C LEU A 326 -4.86 -13.90 -6.38
N VAL A 327 -4.75 -13.90 -7.71
CA VAL A 327 -5.61 -14.74 -8.59
C VAL A 327 -5.37 -16.22 -8.34
N ALA A 328 -4.11 -16.63 -8.19
CA ALA A 328 -3.76 -18.03 -7.87
C ALA A 328 -4.38 -18.47 -6.54
N PHE A 329 -4.40 -17.59 -5.54
CA PHE A 329 -5.01 -17.84 -4.24
C PHE A 329 -6.55 -17.86 -4.31
N LEU A 330 -7.16 -16.88 -4.95
CA LEU A 330 -8.62 -16.73 -5.04
C LEU A 330 -9.33 -17.84 -5.84
N ARG A 331 -8.60 -18.62 -6.60
CA ARG A 331 -9.11 -19.76 -7.39
C ARG A 331 -8.96 -21.13 -6.70
N ARG A 332 -8.45 -21.17 -5.49
CA ARG A 332 -8.35 -22.38 -4.66
C ARG A 332 -9.66 -22.70 -3.98
#